data_8bcb1037378e701662729aff3f67c245
#
_entry.id   8bcb1037378e701662729aff3f67c245
#
_cell.length_a   1.000
_cell.length_b   1.000
_cell.length_c   1.000
_cell.angle_alpha   90.00
_cell.angle_beta   90.00
_cell.angle_gamma   90.00
#
_symmetry.space_group_name_H-M   'P 1'
#
loop_
_entity.id
_entity.type
_entity.pdbx_description
1 polymer ?
#
loop_
_entity_poly.entity_id
_entity_poly.type
_entity_poly.pdbx_seq_one_letter_code
_entity_poly.pdbx_strand_id
1 'polypeptide(L)'
;MDLRFGVVGNRAVLVHPDGTRVSDLETVSNGAFSSDPIRCFSRWSELRSFTAGCTDPGKNVAPEQFDAPSPRARQVIGIGLNYREHAKETGAPIPDSPLTFTKFPSSINRPHGDITVNVPTCDWEVELVVVVGNGGRDISRESAWESIAGLCVGQDISDRLLQRATQPPQFNLGKSRQGYTPFGPWLVDAHSVAGRDNLEISCAVNGVEKQRSRTSDLIFDV
;
A
#
# COMPACT_ATOMS: atom_id res chain seq x y z
N MET A 1 -12.27 -16.24 -9.02
CA MET A 1 -12.18 -15.42 -7.78
C MET A 1 -11.70 -14.03 -8.12
N ASP A 2 -11.99 -13.04 -7.26
CA ASP A 2 -11.41 -11.70 -7.43
C ASP A 2 -9.91 -11.74 -7.21
N LEU A 3 -9.18 -10.91 -7.96
CA LEU A 3 -7.74 -10.86 -7.86
C LEU A 3 -7.32 -10.25 -6.52
N ARG A 4 -6.64 -11.06 -5.71
CA ARG A 4 -5.88 -10.67 -4.54
C ARG A 4 -4.44 -11.12 -4.75
N PHE A 5 -3.55 -10.16 -4.86
CA PHE A 5 -2.15 -10.38 -5.19
C PHE A 5 -1.27 -10.22 -3.97
N GLY A 6 -0.58 -11.28 -3.59
CA GLY A 6 0.36 -11.28 -2.47
C GLY A 6 1.78 -11.66 -2.91
N VAL A 7 2.68 -11.53 -1.95
CA VAL A 7 4.07 -12.01 -2.09
C VAL A 7 4.41 -12.85 -0.87
N VAL A 8 4.92 -14.04 -1.10
CA VAL A 8 5.38 -14.97 -0.06
C VAL A 8 6.75 -15.52 -0.46
N GLY A 9 7.74 -15.34 0.38
CA GLY A 9 9.10 -15.76 0.09
C GLY A 9 9.66 -15.16 -1.21
N ASN A 10 9.41 -13.87 -1.45
CA ASN A 10 9.75 -13.15 -2.67
C ASN A 10 9.08 -13.65 -3.96
N ARG A 11 8.04 -14.49 -3.87
CA ARG A 11 7.32 -15.01 -5.03
C ARG A 11 5.90 -14.45 -5.10
N ALA A 12 5.44 -14.14 -6.30
CA ALA A 12 4.07 -13.72 -6.57
C ALA A 12 3.09 -14.85 -6.31
N VAL A 13 2.04 -14.57 -5.55
CA VAL A 13 0.98 -15.53 -5.23
C VAL A 13 -0.40 -14.92 -5.43
N LEU A 14 -1.37 -15.76 -5.78
CA LEU A 14 -2.79 -15.44 -5.68
C LEU A 14 -3.27 -15.78 -4.26
N VAL A 15 -3.92 -14.84 -3.60
CA VAL A 15 -4.47 -15.03 -2.26
C VAL A 15 -5.94 -15.43 -2.37
N HIS A 16 -6.31 -16.53 -1.74
CA HIS A 16 -7.69 -17.01 -1.74
C HIS A 16 -8.62 -16.11 -0.91
N PRO A 17 -9.95 -16.18 -1.16
CA PRO A 17 -10.92 -15.32 -0.47
C PRO A 17 -10.92 -15.43 1.06
N ASP A 18 -10.49 -16.58 1.60
CA ASP A 18 -10.35 -16.78 3.05
C ASP A 18 -9.14 -16.06 3.67
N GLY A 19 -8.17 -15.61 2.84
CA GLY A 19 -6.95 -14.94 3.29
C GLY A 19 -5.92 -15.88 3.94
N THR A 20 -6.19 -17.17 4.00
CA THR A 20 -5.36 -18.17 4.70
C THR A 20 -4.66 -19.13 3.76
N ARG A 21 -4.98 -19.08 2.47
CA ARG A 21 -4.39 -19.94 1.43
C ARG A 21 -3.88 -19.09 0.28
N VAL A 22 -2.81 -19.60 -0.34
CA VAL A 22 -2.19 -18.96 -1.52
C VAL A 22 -1.88 -20.01 -2.59
N SER A 23 -1.92 -19.56 -3.84
CA SER A 23 -1.49 -20.32 -5.01
C SER A 23 -0.28 -19.63 -5.62
N ASP A 24 0.85 -20.35 -5.80
CA ASP A 24 2.03 -19.80 -6.48
C ASP A 24 1.70 -19.48 -7.94
N LEU A 25 1.81 -18.21 -8.30
CA LEU A 25 1.32 -17.69 -9.58
C LEU A 25 2.02 -18.34 -10.78
N GLU A 26 3.33 -18.52 -10.72
CA GLU A 26 4.09 -19.15 -11.80
C GLU A 26 3.65 -20.60 -12.01
N THR A 27 3.47 -21.32 -10.92
CA THR A 27 3.03 -22.73 -10.95
C THR A 27 1.64 -22.87 -11.54
N VAL A 28 0.64 -22.15 -11.02
CA VAL A 28 -0.76 -22.31 -11.44
C VAL A 28 -1.03 -21.76 -12.83
N SER A 29 -0.17 -20.88 -13.33
CA SER A 29 -0.24 -20.34 -14.69
C SER A 29 0.61 -21.11 -15.70
N ASN A 30 1.24 -22.22 -15.30
CA ASN A 30 2.19 -22.99 -16.12
C ASN A 30 3.28 -22.09 -16.74
N GLY A 31 3.78 -21.12 -15.95
CA GLY A 31 4.82 -20.17 -16.39
C GLY A 31 4.32 -19.00 -17.24
N ALA A 32 3.01 -18.84 -17.45
CA ALA A 32 2.46 -17.70 -18.17
C ALA A 32 2.70 -16.37 -17.44
N PHE A 33 2.71 -16.41 -16.10
CA PHE A 33 3.12 -15.30 -15.24
C PHE A 33 4.39 -15.68 -14.47
N SER A 34 5.24 -14.68 -14.25
CA SER A 34 6.49 -14.86 -13.51
C SER A 34 6.23 -14.98 -12.02
N SER A 35 7.09 -15.74 -11.33
CA SER A 35 7.19 -15.68 -9.86
C SER A 35 7.71 -14.35 -9.34
N ASP A 36 8.40 -13.55 -10.16
CA ASP A 36 8.85 -12.22 -9.77
C ASP A 36 7.68 -11.24 -9.69
N PRO A 37 7.32 -10.73 -8.49
CA PRO A 37 6.17 -9.86 -8.29
C PRO A 37 6.17 -8.63 -9.20
N ILE A 38 7.33 -8.03 -9.44
CA ILE A 38 7.43 -6.78 -10.21
C ILE A 38 6.98 -6.97 -11.66
N ARG A 39 7.22 -8.15 -12.23
CA ARG A 39 6.83 -8.46 -13.61
C ARG A 39 5.33 -8.63 -13.81
N CYS A 40 4.57 -8.76 -12.73
CA CYS A 40 3.12 -8.95 -12.78
C CYS A 40 2.37 -7.63 -12.99
N PHE A 41 2.90 -6.51 -12.52
CA PHE A 41 2.19 -5.22 -12.52
C PHE A 41 1.88 -4.70 -13.93
N SER A 42 2.79 -4.83 -14.88
CA SER A 42 2.57 -4.40 -16.28
C SER A 42 1.56 -5.26 -17.03
N ARG A 43 1.15 -6.40 -16.48
CA ARG A 43 0.19 -7.36 -17.05
C ARG A 43 -1.04 -7.53 -16.16
N TRP A 44 -1.40 -6.51 -15.40
CA TRP A 44 -2.41 -6.62 -14.35
C TRP A 44 -3.80 -6.99 -14.87
N SER A 45 -4.22 -6.47 -16.01
CA SER A 45 -5.51 -6.83 -16.64
C SER A 45 -5.54 -8.30 -17.09
N GLU A 46 -4.44 -8.82 -17.63
CA GLU A 46 -4.32 -10.24 -17.99
C GLU A 46 -4.36 -11.12 -16.74
N LEU A 47 -3.66 -10.70 -15.68
CA LEU A 47 -3.64 -11.39 -14.40
C LEU A 47 -5.04 -11.45 -13.77
N ARG A 48 -5.81 -10.36 -13.83
CA ARG A 48 -7.21 -10.32 -13.39
C ARG A 48 -8.05 -11.34 -14.16
N SER A 49 -7.94 -11.38 -15.47
CA SER A 49 -8.67 -12.33 -16.32
C SER A 49 -8.29 -13.78 -16.02
N PHE A 50 -7.01 -14.06 -15.83
CA PHE A 50 -6.51 -15.37 -15.44
C PHE A 50 -7.06 -15.82 -14.08
N THR A 51 -7.02 -14.93 -13.08
CA THR A 51 -7.47 -15.22 -11.70
C THR A 51 -8.95 -15.59 -11.65
N ALA A 52 -9.79 -14.99 -12.47
CA ALA A 52 -11.21 -15.30 -12.54
C ALA A 52 -11.48 -16.78 -12.86
N GLY A 53 -10.63 -17.41 -13.67
CA GLY A 53 -10.72 -18.83 -14.04
C GLY A 53 -9.87 -19.78 -13.17
N CYS A 54 -9.13 -19.28 -12.19
CA CYS A 54 -8.25 -20.11 -11.37
C CYS A 54 -9.05 -20.95 -10.37
N THR A 55 -8.83 -22.27 -10.41
CA THR A 55 -9.51 -23.26 -9.54
C THR A 55 -8.56 -23.99 -8.61
N ASP A 56 -7.28 -23.57 -8.54
CA ASP A 56 -6.30 -24.18 -7.65
C ASP A 56 -6.77 -24.08 -6.18
N PRO A 57 -6.68 -25.15 -5.38
CA PRO A 57 -7.15 -25.12 -3.98
C PRO A 57 -6.26 -24.29 -3.06
N GLY A 58 -5.05 -23.97 -3.49
CA GLY A 58 -4.05 -23.24 -2.71
C GLY A 58 -3.41 -24.06 -1.60
N LYS A 59 -2.40 -23.47 -0.98
CA LYS A 59 -1.69 -23.98 0.20
C LYS A 59 -1.86 -23.02 1.36
N ASN A 60 -1.92 -23.53 2.57
CA ASN A 60 -2.00 -22.72 3.78
C ASN A 60 -0.78 -21.81 3.89
N VAL A 61 -1.00 -20.59 4.34
CA VAL A 61 -0.01 -19.55 4.61
C VAL A 61 -0.33 -18.90 5.95
N ALA A 62 0.68 -18.68 6.77
CA ALA A 62 0.53 -17.88 7.98
C ALA A 62 0.68 -16.38 7.64
N PRO A 63 -0.02 -15.49 8.38
CA PRO A 63 0.05 -14.05 8.13
C PRO A 63 1.47 -13.48 8.08
N GLU A 64 2.36 -13.98 8.93
CA GLU A 64 3.76 -13.54 9.07
C GLU A 64 4.62 -13.94 7.88
N GLN A 65 4.13 -14.81 7.00
CA GLN A 65 4.86 -15.24 5.80
C GLN A 65 4.68 -14.27 4.62
N PHE A 66 3.70 -13.35 4.70
CA PHE A 66 3.53 -12.35 3.66
C PHE A 66 4.66 -11.31 3.69
N ASP A 67 5.24 -11.08 2.54
CA ASP A 67 6.08 -9.93 2.25
C ASP A 67 5.19 -8.75 1.81
N ALA A 68 5.76 -7.54 1.75
CA ALA A 68 5.05 -6.42 1.13
C ALA A 68 4.65 -6.80 -0.31
N PRO A 69 3.42 -6.50 -0.75
CA PRO A 69 2.96 -6.94 -2.08
C PRO A 69 3.69 -6.26 -3.26
N SER A 70 4.41 -5.17 -2.99
CA SER A 70 5.35 -4.55 -3.94
C SER A 70 6.70 -4.32 -3.25
N PRO A 71 7.49 -5.38 -2.97
CA PRO A 71 8.64 -5.31 -2.07
C PRO A 71 9.83 -4.53 -2.66
N ARG A 72 9.84 -4.31 -3.96
CA ARG A 72 10.90 -3.58 -4.70
C ARG A 72 10.28 -2.47 -5.55
N ALA A 73 9.35 -1.71 -4.97
CA ALA A 73 8.82 -0.52 -5.64
C ALA A 73 9.97 0.43 -6.01
N ARG A 74 9.93 0.96 -7.23
CA ARG A 74 10.94 1.93 -7.68
C ARG A 74 10.83 3.27 -6.95
N GLN A 75 9.60 3.63 -6.60
CA GLN A 75 9.27 4.87 -5.90
C GLN A 75 8.16 4.58 -4.88
N VAL A 76 8.26 5.24 -3.74
CA VAL A 76 7.21 5.30 -2.75
C VAL A 76 6.96 6.78 -2.48
N ILE A 77 5.77 7.24 -2.81
CA ILE A 77 5.38 8.65 -2.70
C ILE A 77 4.29 8.77 -1.66
N GLY A 78 4.48 9.65 -0.69
CA GLY A 78 3.44 10.05 0.24
C GLY A 78 2.78 11.35 -0.22
N ILE A 79 1.47 11.45 0.03
CA ILE A 79 0.69 12.67 -0.17
C ILE A 79 0.37 13.23 1.20
N GLY A 80 1.13 14.26 1.60
CA GLY A 80 0.99 14.88 2.92
C GLY A 80 -0.28 15.70 3.06
N LEU A 81 -0.83 15.72 4.30
CA LEU A 81 -1.99 16.52 4.68
C LEU A 81 -3.21 16.28 3.75
N ASN A 82 -3.49 15.04 3.40
CA ASN A 82 -4.50 14.69 2.40
C ASN A 82 -5.88 14.33 3.00
N TYR A 83 -6.10 14.51 4.31
CA TYR A 83 -7.41 14.33 4.95
C TYR A 83 -7.88 15.66 5.56
N ARG A 84 -9.16 16.06 5.28
CA ARG A 84 -9.73 17.34 5.74
C ARG A 84 -9.77 17.46 7.25
N GLU A 85 -10.18 16.37 7.94
CA GLU A 85 -10.19 16.36 9.40
C GLU A 85 -8.77 16.50 9.98
N HIS A 86 -7.77 15.86 9.35
CA HIS A 86 -6.38 16.01 9.79
C HIS A 86 -5.85 17.43 9.58
N ALA A 87 -6.21 18.10 8.49
CA ALA A 87 -5.89 19.53 8.29
C ALA A 87 -6.50 20.40 9.38
N LYS A 88 -7.74 20.13 9.77
CA LYS A 88 -8.44 20.83 10.84
C LYS A 88 -7.80 20.58 12.21
N GLU A 89 -7.43 19.35 12.55
CA GLU A 89 -6.75 18.98 13.80
C GLU A 89 -5.41 19.72 13.97
N THR A 90 -4.66 19.83 12.89
CA THR A 90 -3.34 20.51 12.91
C THR A 90 -3.44 22.03 12.78
N GLY A 91 -4.61 22.58 12.50
CA GLY A 91 -4.82 23.99 12.21
C GLY A 91 -4.18 24.45 10.90
N ALA A 92 -3.81 23.52 10.03
CA ALA A 92 -3.21 23.83 8.74
C ALA A 92 -4.27 24.22 7.70
N PRO A 93 -4.00 25.15 6.80
CA PRO A 93 -4.89 25.46 5.69
C PRO A 93 -4.98 24.24 4.75
N ILE A 94 -6.13 24.05 4.12
CA ILE A 94 -6.29 23.07 3.06
C ILE A 94 -5.36 23.48 1.90
N PRO A 95 -4.46 22.57 1.44
CA PRO A 95 -3.53 22.92 0.37
C PRO A 95 -4.24 23.01 -0.99
N ASP A 96 -3.76 23.89 -1.86
CA ASP A 96 -4.27 24.06 -3.24
C ASP A 96 -3.72 22.98 -4.21
N SER A 97 -2.66 22.27 -3.82
CA SER A 97 -2.04 21.19 -4.59
C SER A 97 -1.47 20.11 -3.66
N PRO A 98 -1.36 18.85 -4.12
CA PRO A 98 -0.83 17.76 -3.29
C PRO A 98 0.58 18.04 -2.80
N LEU A 99 0.78 17.98 -1.50
CA LEU A 99 2.11 18.05 -0.90
C LEU A 99 2.75 16.67 -0.98
N THR A 100 3.72 16.53 -1.89
CA THR A 100 4.37 15.24 -2.12
C THR A 100 5.71 15.14 -1.43
N PHE A 101 6.01 13.95 -0.90
CA PHE A 101 7.34 13.59 -0.42
C PHE A 101 7.63 12.13 -0.79
N THR A 102 8.90 11.74 -0.75
CA THR A 102 9.28 10.36 -1.02
C THR A 102 9.63 9.62 0.28
N LYS A 103 9.22 8.36 0.35
CA LYS A 103 9.81 7.38 1.26
C LYS A 103 10.82 6.56 0.46
N PHE A 104 12.03 6.40 0.98
CA PHE A 104 13.03 5.61 0.28
C PHE A 104 12.63 4.13 0.25
N PRO A 105 12.78 3.43 -0.88
CA PRO A 105 12.41 2.01 -0.99
C PRO A 105 13.05 1.11 0.08
N SER A 106 14.19 1.51 0.64
CA SER A 106 14.85 0.82 1.76
C SER A 106 14.03 0.82 3.06
N SER A 107 13.02 1.67 3.18
CA SER A 107 12.08 1.69 4.32
C SER A 107 10.94 0.68 4.21
N ILE A 108 10.75 0.05 3.04
CA ILE A 108 9.70 -0.95 2.84
C ILE A 108 9.87 -2.10 3.83
N ASN A 109 8.77 -2.48 4.46
CA ASN A 109 8.71 -3.59 5.40
C ASN A 109 7.53 -4.51 5.05
N ARG A 110 7.60 -5.75 5.53
CA ARG A 110 6.48 -6.67 5.45
C ARG A 110 5.32 -6.20 6.34
N PRO A 111 4.07 -6.57 6.05
CA PRO A 111 2.89 -6.10 6.80
C PRO A 111 2.91 -6.48 8.28
N HIS A 112 3.48 -7.64 8.60
CA HIS A 112 3.65 -8.14 9.98
C HIS A 112 5.12 -8.07 10.44
N GLY A 113 5.90 -7.14 9.87
CA GLY A 113 7.29 -6.96 10.24
C GLY A 113 7.47 -6.07 11.47
N ASP A 114 8.50 -6.36 12.25
CA ASP A 114 8.88 -5.50 13.37
C ASP A 114 9.39 -4.14 12.88
N ILE A 115 9.11 -3.11 13.66
CA ILE A 115 9.63 -1.76 13.47
C ILE A 115 10.51 -1.44 14.67
N THR A 116 11.78 -1.17 14.42
CA THR A 116 12.70 -0.76 15.47
C THR A 116 12.43 0.69 15.85
N VAL A 117 11.86 0.89 17.04
CA VAL A 117 11.62 2.22 17.62
C VAL A 117 12.84 2.61 18.44
N ASN A 118 13.76 3.36 17.83
CA ASN A 118 15.00 3.84 18.47
C ASN A 118 15.02 5.37 18.69
N VAL A 119 13.87 6.02 18.51
CA VAL A 119 13.70 7.45 18.71
C VAL A 119 12.41 7.73 19.51
N PRO A 120 12.42 8.70 20.44
CA PRO A 120 11.26 8.99 21.28
C PRO A 120 10.09 9.63 20.54
N THR A 121 10.32 10.09 19.31
CA THR A 121 9.35 10.80 18.46
C THR A 121 8.81 9.93 17.32
N CYS A 122 8.91 8.61 17.46
CA CYS A 122 8.30 7.67 16.52
C CYS A 122 6.78 7.70 16.65
N ASP A 123 6.11 7.86 15.52
CA ASP A 123 4.66 8.00 15.46
C ASP A 123 4.10 7.18 14.29
N TRP A 124 2.83 6.86 14.33
CA TRP A 124 2.09 6.09 13.32
C TRP A 124 1.23 7.02 12.46
N GLU A 125 1.00 6.60 11.23
CA GLU A 125 0.02 7.20 10.31
C GLU A 125 -0.57 6.06 9.47
N VAL A 126 -1.83 5.70 9.71
CA VAL A 126 -2.51 4.73 8.86
C VAL A 126 -2.83 5.33 7.51
N GLU A 127 -2.53 4.58 6.44
CA GLU A 127 -2.66 5.08 5.07
C GLU A 127 -3.35 4.09 4.14
N LEU A 128 -4.11 4.64 3.19
CA LEU A 128 -4.49 3.91 1.98
C LEU A 128 -3.27 3.83 1.07
N VAL A 129 -2.81 2.62 0.79
CA VAL A 129 -1.74 2.39 -0.17
C VAL A 129 -2.33 2.05 -1.53
N VAL A 130 -1.96 2.85 -2.53
CA VAL A 130 -2.36 2.70 -3.92
C VAL A 130 -1.16 2.24 -4.73
N VAL A 131 -1.22 1.07 -5.35
CA VAL A 131 -0.13 0.54 -6.16
C VAL A 131 -0.43 0.73 -7.63
N VAL A 132 0.44 1.49 -8.31
CA VAL A 132 0.35 1.71 -9.76
C VAL A 132 0.77 0.44 -10.49
N GLY A 133 -0.07 -0.02 -11.40
CA GLY A 133 0.17 -1.18 -12.25
C GLY A 133 0.85 -0.77 -13.56
N ASN A 134 0.05 -0.38 -14.50
CA ASN A 134 0.53 0.07 -15.80
C ASN A 134 0.67 1.59 -15.78
N GLY A 135 1.84 2.06 -15.34
CA GLY A 135 2.12 3.49 -15.26
C GLY A 135 2.11 4.18 -16.63
N GLY A 136 2.14 5.51 -16.59
CA GLY A 136 2.16 6.34 -17.80
C GLY A 136 2.71 7.73 -17.49
N ARG A 137 2.67 8.58 -18.53
CA ARG A 137 2.97 9.99 -18.42
C ARG A 137 1.71 10.78 -18.75
N ASP A 138 1.48 11.87 -18.03
CA ASP A 138 0.35 12.79 -18.26
C ASP A 138 -1.01 12.05 -18.28
N ILE A 139 -1.19 11.10 -17.35
CA ILE A 139 -2.43 10.34 -17.19
C ILE A 139 -3.52 11.32 -16.77
N SER A 140 -4.64 11.35 -17.50
CA SER A 140 -5.77 12.20 -17.12
C SER A 140 -6.42 11.70 -15.83
N ARG A 141 -7.08 12.60 -15.11
CA ARG A 141 -7.79 12.28 -13.87
C ARG A 141 -8.85 11.17 -14.08
N GLU A 142 -9.57 11.24 -15.19
CA GLU A 142 -10.62 10.29 -15.56
C GLU A 142 -10.06 8.87 -15.76
N SER A 143 -8.79 8.77 -16.22
CA SER A 143 -8.10 7.50 -16.48
C SER A 143 -7.22 7.05 -15.32
N ALA A 144 -7.13 7.81 -14.22
CA ALA A 144 -6.20 7.52 -13.13
C ALA A 144 -6.43 6.12 -12.54
N TRP A 145 -7.68 5.77 -12.25
CA TRP A 145 -8.03 4.46 -11.70
C TRP A 145 -7.68 3.26 -12.59
N GLU A 146 -7.65 3.44 -13.91
CA GLU A 146 -7.26 2.38 -14.84
C GLU A 146 -5.76 2.04 -14.73
N SER A 147 -4.97 2.98 -14.24
CA SER A 147 -3.53 2.80 -14.01
C SER A 147 -3.22 2.09 -12.70
N ILE A 148 -4.21 1.94 -11.81
CA ILE A 148 -4.04 1.34 -10.49
C ILE A 148 -4.18 -0.18 -10.56
N ALA A 149 -3.18 -0.88 -10.06
CA ALA A 149 -3.24 -2.33 -9.89
C ALA A 149 -4.14 -2.71 -8.71
N GLY A 150 -3.86 -2.19 -7.54
CA GLY A 150 -4.60 -2.59 -6.35
C GLY A 150 -4.39 -1.67 -5.18
N LEU A 151 -5.18 -1.94 -4.15
CA LEU A 151 -5.20 -1.20 -2.90
C LEU A 151 -4.83 -2.12 -1.74
N CYS A 152 -4.18 -1.57 -0.73
CA CYS A 152 -4.02 -2.18 0.59
C CYS A 152 -3.88 -1.11 1.67
N VAL A 153 -3.70 -1.55 2.91
CA VAL A 153 -3.41 -0.67 4.05
C VAL A 153 -1.91 -0.61 4.28
N GLY A 154 -1.41 0.52 4.75
CA GLY A 154 -0.04 0.68 5.20
C GLY A 154 0.09 1.63 6.36
N GLN A 155 1.33 1.81 6.79
CA GLN A 155 1.68 2.79 7.81
C GLN A 155 2.79 3.69 7.28
N ASP A 156 2.60 5.01 7.39
CA ASP A 156 3.64 5.99 7.17
C ASP A 156 4.32 6.35 8.50
N ILE A 157 5.10 5.39 9.02
CA ILE A 157 5.79 5.59 10.29
C ILE A 157 6.76 6.76 10.17
N SER A 158 6.77 7.60 11.20
CA SER A 158 7.41 8.92 11.19
C SER A 158 8.29 9.12 12.41
N ASP A 159 9.50 9.62 12.20
CA ASP A 159 10.30 10.30 13.22
C ASP A 159 9.98 11.79 13.18
N ARG A 160 9.12 12.25 14.07
CA ARG A 160 8.58 13.61 14.06
C ARG A 160 9.65 14.67 14.28
N LEU A 161 10.68 14.36 15.08
CA LEU A 161 11.77 15.30 15.29
C LEU A 161 12.58 15.50 14.01
N LEU A 162 12.97 14.40 13.36
CA LEU A 162 13.75 14.45 12.13
C LEU A 162 12.93 15.04 10.96
N GLN A 163 11.64 14.75 10.89
CA GLN A 163 10.71 15.29 9.89
C GLN A 163 10.68 16.84 9.91
N ARG A 164 10.84 17.43 11.09
CA ARG A 164 10.75 18.89 11.31
C ARG A 164 12.08 19.55 11.66
N ALA A 165 13.20 18.86 11.44
CA ALA A 165 14.52 19.33 11.86
C ALA A 165 15.04 20.53 11.03
N THR A 166 14.45 20.79 9.87
CA THR A 166 14.87 21.89 8.95
C THR A 166 13.74 22.88 8.68
N GLN A 167 14.09 24.06 8.15
CA GLN A 167 13.14 25.07 7.67
C GLN A 167 13.46 25.39 6.21
N PRO A 168 12.55 25.11 5.27
CA PRO A 168 11.28 24.39 5.44
C PRO A 168 11.47 22.91 5.87
N PRO A 169 10.46 22.29 6.47
CA PRO A 169 10.54 20.90 6.89
C PRO A 169 10.83 19.94 5.73
N GLN A 170 11.68 18.93 5.98
CA GLN A 170 12.09 17.93 5.01
C GLN A 170 11.67 16.54 5.48
N PHE A 171 10.66 15.96 4.86
CA PHE A 171 9.97 14.76 5.39
C PHE A 171 10.70 13.45 5.11
N ASN A 172 11.42 13.38 3.99
CA ASN A 172 11.94 12.11 3.44
C ASN A 172 12.73 11.28 4.46
N LEU A 173 13.68 11.89 5.16
CA LEU A 173 14.53 11.17 6.13
C LEU A 173 13.74 10.69 7.35
N GLY A 174 12.86 11.53 7.91
CA GLY A 174 12.04 11.20 9.07
C GLY A 174 11.03 10.09 8.78
N LYS A 175 10.66 9.92 7.52
CA LYS A 175 9.69 8.94 7.03
C LYS A 175 10.34 7.68 6.42
N SER A 176 11.67 7.62 6.34
CA SER A 176 12.38 6.55 5.60
C SER A 176 13.38 5.77 6.44
N ARG A 177 13.23 5.74 7.77
CA ARG A 177 14.02 4.81 8.57
C ARG A 177 13.71 3.37 8.19
N GLN A 178 14.62 2.46 8.45
CA GLN A 178 14.45 1.03 8.15
C GLN A 178 13.14 0.51 8.75
N GLY A 179 12.31 -0.12 7.92
CA GLY A 179 11.05 -0.72 8.34
C GLY A 179 9.87 0.26 8.49
N TYR A 180 10.04 1.56 8.22
CA TYR A 180 9.01 2.59 8.44
C TYR A 180 7.88 2.61 7.37
N THR A 181 7.90 1.67 6.43
CA THR A 181 6.86 1.55 5.39
C THR A 181 6.31 0.12 5.33
N PRO A 182 5.68 -0.40 6.39
CA PRO A 182 4.97 -1.67 6.30
C PRO A 182 3.65 -1.47 5.57
N PHE A 183 3.32 -2.36 4.62
CA PHE A 183 2.05 -2.34 3.91
C PHE A 183 1.67 -3.71 3.37
N GLY A 184 0.38 -3.94 3.18
CA GLY A 184 -0.17 -5.20 2.70
C GLY A 184 -1.41 -5.62 3.51
N PRO A 185 -1.59 -6.94 3.80
CA PRO A 185 -0.71 -8.07 3.47
C PRO A 185 -0.72 -8.48 1.99
N TRP A 186 -1.76 -8.11 1.24
CA TRP A 186 -1.89 -8.30 -0.20
C TRP A 186 -2.58 -7.09 -0.83
N LEU A 187 -2.49 -6.98 -2.14
CA LEU A 187 -3.28 -6.03 -2.92
C LEU A 187 -4.64 -6.65 -3.25
N VAL A 188 -5.69 -5.89 -3.05
CA VAL A 188 -7.01 -6.16 -3.63
C VAL A 188 -7.09 -5.39 -4.95
N ASP A 189 -7.45 -6.05 -6.04
CA ASP A 189 -7.59 -5.41 -7.34
C ASP A 189 -8.52 -4.19 -7.26
N ALA A 190 -8.04 -3.03 -7.69
CA ALA A 190 -8.76 -1.77 -7.54
C ALA A 190 -10.14 -1.76 -8.22
N HIS A 191 -10.31 -2.55 -9.28
CA HIS A 191 -11.59 -2.67 -9.99
C HIS A 191 -12.63 -3.52 -9.25
N SER A 192 -12.19 -4.39 -8.32
CA SER A 192 -13.10 -5.22 -7.52
C SER A 192 -13.55 -4.55 -6.21
N VAL A 193 -12.93 -3.42 -5.84
CA VAL A 193 -13.28 -2.70 -4.62
C VAL A 193 -14.47 -1.79 -4.85
N ALA A 194 -15.64 -2.22 -4.35
CA ALA A 194 -16.84 -1.39 -4.37
C ALA A 194 -16.71 -0.20 -3.42
N GLY A 195 -17.15 0.97 -3.84
CA GLY A 195 -17.14 2.18 -3.01
C GLY A 195 -15.74 2.63 -2.60
N ARG A 196 -14.74 2.42 -3.46
CA ARG A 196 -13.33 2.76 -3.21
C ARG A 196 -13.09 4.23 -2.80
N ASP A 197 -14.01 5.10 -3.16
CA ASP A 197 -13.95 6.51 -2.77
C ASP A 197 -14.54 6.79 -1.38
N ASN A 198 -15.00 5.75 -0.68
CA ASN A 198 -15.58 5.85 0.66
C ASN A 198 -15.25 4.63 1.54
N LEU A 199 -14.01 4.20 1.54
CA LEU A 199 -13.51 3.12 2.41
C LEU A 199 -13.24 3.64 3.81
N GLU A 200 -13.57 2.85 4.82
CA GLU A 200 -13.14 3.14 6.19
C GLU A 200 -11.66 2.77 6.36
N ILE A 201 -10.94 3.62 7.07
CA ILE A 201 -9.55 3.40 7.46
C ILE A 201 -9.38 3.67 8.94
N SER A 202 -8.69 2.79 9.66
CA SER A 202 -8.47 2.95 11.11
C SER A 202 -7.16 2.31 11.55
N CYS A 203 -6.64 2.79 12.67
CA CYS A 203 -5.46 2.25 13.34
C CYS A 203 -5.72 2.10 14.83
N ALA A 204 -5.31 0.97 15.39
CA ALA A 204 -5.31 0.73 16.82
C ALA A 204 -3.89 0.35 17.29
N VAL A 205 -3.50 0.87 18.45
CA VAL A 205 -2.24 0.52 19.13
C VAL A 205 -2.59 -0.13 20.47
N ASN A 206 -2.12 -1.36 20.67
CA ASN A 206 -2.43 -2.16 21.85
C ASN A 206 -3.96 -2.29 22.13
N GLY A 207 -4.74 -2.45 21.05
CA GLY A 207 -6.19 -2.58 21.11
C GLY A 207 -6.94 -1.27 21.33
N VAL A 208 -6.25 -0.13 21.47
CA VAL A 208 -6.85 1.19 21.59
C VAL A 208 -6.83 1.89 20.24
N GLU A 209 -8.01 2.24 19.72
CA GLU A 209 -8.12 3.00 18.48
C GLU A 209 -7.43 4.37 18.63
N LYS A 210 -6.59 4.70 17.63
CA LYS A 210 -5.81 5.93 17.57
C LYS A 210 -6.16 6.80 16.39
N GLN A 211 -6.56 6.19 15.28
CA GLN A 211 -6.95 6.90 14.08
C GLN A 211 -8.16 6.23 13.46
N ARG A 212 -9.10 7.02 12.96
CA ARG A 212 -10.25 6.58 12.15
C ARG A 212 -10.63 7.68 11.19
N SER A 213 -10.81 7.33 9.93
CA SER A 213 -11.31 8.22 8.89
C SER A 213 -11.96 7.42 7.75
N ARG A 214 -12.27 8.08 6.65
CA ARG A 214 -12.76 7.49 5.43
C ARG A 214 -12.07 8.11 4.22
N THR A 215 -11.93 7.35 3.12
CA THR A 215 -11.33 7.87 1.89
C THR A 215 -12.15 8.98 1.24
N SER A 216 -13.43 9.12 1.60
CA SER A 216 -14.25 10.28 1.22
C SER A 216 -13.83 11.61 1.88
N ASP A 217 -12.99 11.55 2.91
CA ASP A 217 -12.41 12.74 3.56
C ASP A 217 -11.12 13.24 2.87
N LEU A 218 -10.62 12.49 1.87
CA LEU A 218 -9.45 12.91 1.10
C LEU A 218 -9.67 14.28 0.44
N ILE A 219 -8.63 15.12 0.52
CA ILE A 219 -8.60 16.44 -0.15
C ILE A 219 -8.36 16.23 -1.65
N PHE A 220 -7.40 15.39 -1.98
CA PHE A 220 -7.06 14.95 -3.33
C PHE A 220 -7.33 13.46 -3.44
N ASP A 221 -8.26 13.07 -4.31
CA ASP A 221 -8.58 11.69 -4.64
C ASP A 221 -7.48 11.03 -5.52
N VAL A 222 -7.66 9.75 -5.83
CA VAL A 222 -6.75 8.99 -6.70
C VAL A 222 -6.89 9.39 -8.15
#